data_156aac292112d83a1a258674127c4420
#
_entry.id   156aac292112d83a1a258674127c4420
#
_cell.length_a   1.000
_cell.length_b   1.000
_cell.length_c   1.000
_cell.angle_alpha   90.00
_cell.angle_beta   90.00
_cell.angle_gamma   90.00
#
_symmetry.space_group_name_H-M   'P 1'
#
loop_
_entity.id
_entity.type
_entity.pdbx_description
1 polymer ?
#
loop_
_entity_poly.entity_id
_entity_poly.type
_entity_poly.pdbx_seq_one_letter_code
_entity_poly.pdbx_strand_id
1 'polypeptide(L)'
;MGRFHTFAAHLVVVGLSLSAAAGGQTRPKFPPDETLNVPSLTLTDEQFLRGDTANGVAVTLTGVLRFPGWNEHLPAVILLHGSGEATSVTSSRWSALLNGMGIATFRLDSFGGRGIEEVETDQSRLSFLAQFYDTYRAVDVLAGHPRIDPSRIAVMGFSRGASAALYTSMRRFQTLYGSTKAPIAAHVSFYPACNIQFIGELDVADAPIREFHGAADDTTLATTCRDYIARLAATGKDAVMTEYPGAHHGFDNRDARPGLVENAQTSRNCQRREEDGKILNVETGKPFSYDDACVALGSTVGYDKVAAEAAQAAVKRFLAEVFHLN
;
A
#
# COMPACT_ATOMS: atom_id res chain seq x y z
N MET A 1 58.91 -81.38 26.92
CA MET A 1 57.85 -80.98 27.87
C MET A 1 57.87 -79.46 28.01
N GLY A 2 57.20 -78.73 27.22
CA GLY A 2 57.12 -77.27 27.21
C GLY A 2 55.70 -76.82 27.47
N ARG A 3 55.53 -76.10 28.54
CA ARG A 3 54.23 -75.49 28.90
C ARG A 3 54.06 -74.16 28.19
N PHE A 4 53.00 -74.02 27.36
CA PHE A 4 52.57 -72.76 26.80
C PHE A 4 51.67 -72.04 27.80
N HIS A 5 52.07 -70.78 28.14
CA HIS A 5 51.23 -69.87 28.91
C HIS A 5 50.52 -68.97 27.93
N THR A 6 49.18 -69.08 27.92
CA THR A 6 48.27 -68.15 27.18
C THR A 6 48.00 -66.93 28.03
N PHE A 7 48.41 -65.74 27.53
CA PHE A 7 48.02 -64.44 28.08
C PHE A 7 46.66 -64.02 27.47
N ALA A 8 45.65 -63.88 28.30
CA ALA A 8 44.40 -63.26 27.89
C ALA A 8 44.48 -61.76 28.02
N ALA A 9 44.40 -61.03 26.89
CA ALA A 9 44.28 -59.59 26.86
C ALA A 9 42.85 -59.16 27.12
N HIS A 10 42.59 -58.42 28.19
CA HIS A 10 41.29 -57.80 28.45
C HIS A 10 41.23 -56.43 27.72
N LEU A 11 40.35 -56.34 26.73
CA LEU A 11 40.04 -55.09 26.04
C LEU A 11 39.02 -54.31 26.89
N VAL A 12 39.46 -53.18 27.47
CA VAL A 12 38.55 -52.23 28.14
C VAL A 12 37.98 -51.29 27.07
N VAL A 13 36.73 -51.46 26.70
CA VAL A 13 35.98 -50.50 25.83
C VAL A 13 35.45 -49.40 26.71
N VAL A 14 36.11 -48.23 26.64
CA VAL A 14 35.58 -46.97 27.23
C VAL A 14 34.54 -46.43 26.27
N GLY A 15 33.26 -46.60 26.60
CA GLY A 15 32.12 -46.00 25.90
C GLY A 15 32.08 -44.47 26.21
N LEU A 16 32.52 -43.61 25.27
CA LEU A 16 32.20 -42.19 25.31
C LEU A 16 30.72 -42.00 24.93
N SER A 17 29.88 -41.75 25.93
CA SER A 17 28.52 -41.24 25.70
C SER A 17 28.59 -39.73 25.34
N LEU A 18 28.48 -39.43 24.04
CA LEU A 18 28.17 -38.05 23.58
C LEU A 18 26.74 -37.69 23.96
N SER A 19 26.57 -36.95 25.05
CA SER A 19 25.33 -36.27 25.35
C SER A 19 25.20 -35.10 24.37
N ALA A 20 24.43 -35.28 23.32
CA ALA A 20 23.99 -34.16 22.47
C ALA A 20 23.07 -33.25 23.31
N ALA A 21 23.62 -32.16 23.79
CA ALA A 21 22.81 -31.08 24.34
C ALA A 21 21.95 -30.51 23.18
N ALA A 22 20.69 -30.90 23.12
CA ALA A 22 19.70 -30.25 22.28
C ALA A 22 19.54 -28.80 22.79
N GLY A 23 20.32 -27.90 22.25
CA GLY A 23 20.15 -26.45 22.45
C GLY A 23 18.79 -26.06 21.87
N GLY A 24 17.78 -25.97 22.74
CA GLY A 24 16.47 -25.46 22.36
C GLY A 24 16.63 -24.02 21.90
N GLN A 25 16.69 -23.81 20.57
CA GLN A 25 16.60 -22.47 20.02
C GLN A 25 15.21 -21.94 20.38
N THR A 26 15.13 -20.97 21.26
CA THR A 26 13.87 -20.29 21.60
C THR A 26 13.35 -19.65 20.31
N ARG A 27 12.14 -20.04 19.91
CA ARG A 27 11.45 -19.44 18.74
C ARG A 27 11.41 -17.91 18.93
N PRO A 28 11.80 -17.10 17.94
CA PRO A 28 11.75 -15.65 18.06
C PRO A 28 10.31 -15.18 18.36
N LYS A 29 10.18 -14.07 19.08
CA LYS A 29 8.89 -13.51 19.50
C LYS A 29 7.97 -13.23 18.31
N PHE A 30 8.55 -12.81 17.20
CA PHE A 30 7.85 -12.55 15.93
C PHE A 30 8.45 -13.40 14.82
N PRO A 31 7.66 -13.83 13.82
CA PRO A 31 8.20 -14.43 12.61
C PRO A 31 9.05 -13.39 11.86
N PRO A 32 10.03 -13.83 11.06
CA PRO A 32 10.77 -12.94 10.17
C PRO A 32 9.82 -12.30 9.14
N ASP A 33 10.18 -11.11 8.68
CA ASP A 33 9.52 -10.49 7.53
C ASP A 33 9.75 -11.37 6.29
N GLU A 34 8.75 -11.44 5.42
CA GLU A 34 8.81 -12.18 4.15
C GLU A 34 8.82 -11.20 2.98
N THR A 35 9.78 -11.32 2.07
CA THR A 35 9.75 -10.59 0.80
C THR A 35 9.04 -11.44 -0.24
N LEU A 36 7.92 -10.93 -0.77
CA LEU A 36 7.12 -11.63 -1.77
C LEU A 36 7.23 -10.94 -3.13
N ASN A 37 7.32 -11.73 -4.18
CA ASN A 37 7.24 -11.25 -5.55
C ASN A 37 5.78 -10.99 -5.93
N VAL A 38 5.54 -9.87 -6.62
CA VAL A 38 4.23 -9.48 -7.16
C VAL A 38 4.36 -9.35 -8.68
N PRO A 39 3.97 -10.39 -9.44
CA PRO A 39 3.89 -10.28 -10.90
C PRO A 39 2.90 -9.20 -11.28
N SER A 40 3.34 -8.23 -12.07
CA SER A 40 2.55 -7.07 -12.47
C SER A 40 2.82 -6.66 -13.92
N LEU A 41 2.19 -5.58 -14.36
CA LEU A 41 2.38 -4.97 -15.67
C LEU A 41 2.64 -3.47 -15.50
N THR A 42 3.50 -2.92 -16.34
CA THR A 42 3.53 -1.49 -16.60
C THR A 42 2.61 -1.20 -17.76
N LEU A 43 1.51 -0.50 -17.47
CA LEU A 43 0.49 -0.08 -18.43
C LEU A 43 0.55 1.43 -18.64
N THR A 44 0.30 1.89 -19.85
CA THR A 44 -0.04 3.29 -20.11
C THR A 44 -1.43 3.60 -19.55
N ASP A 45 -1.76 4.87 -19.39
CA ASP A 45 -3.11 5.29 -18.96
C ASP A 45 -4.19 4.72 -19.88
N GLU A 46 -3.98 4.78 -21.20
CA GLU A 46 -4.93 4.27 -22.20
C GLU A 46 -5.09 2.74 -22.10
N GLN A 47 -3.99 1.99 -21.95
CA GLN A 47 -4.04 0.54 -21.76
C GLN A 47 -4.83 0.17 -20.52
N PHE A 48 -4.55 0.86 -19.38
CA PHE A 48 -5.27 0.62 -18.15
C PHE A 48 -6.76 0.94 -18.29
N LEU A 49 -7.12 2.10 -18.80
CA LEU A 49 -8.52 2.52 -18.91
C LEU A 49 -9.35 1.64 -19.86
N ARG A 50 -8.72 1.03 -20.86
CA ARG A 50 -9.35 0.10 -21.84
C ARG A 50 -9.30 -1.37 -21.44
N GLY A 51 -8.61 -1.73 -20.36
CA GLY A 51 -8.43 -3.14 -19.98
C GLY A 51 -7.42 -3.89 -20.85
N ASP A 52 -6.57 -3.18 -21.58
CA ASP A 52 -5.57 -3.76 -22.49
C ASP A 52 -4.32 -4.24 -21.74
N THR A 53 -4.45 -5.38 -21.08
CA THR A 53 -3.33 -6.03 -20.40
C THR A 53 -2.41 -6.80 -21.34
N ALA A 54 -2.88 -7.16 -22.53
CA ALA A 54 -2.11 -7.97 -23.47
C ALA A 54 -0.88 -7.23 -24.02
N ASN A 55 -0.96 -5.89 -24.10
CA ASN A 55 0.11 -5.02 -24.57
C ASN A 55 0.91 -4.36 -23.43
N GLY A 56 0.66 -4.75 -22.18
CA GLY A 56 1.41 -4.28 -21.02
C GLY A 56 2.81 -4.87 -20.95
N VAL A 57 3.75 -4.12 -20.39
CA VAL A 57 5.13 -4.59 -20.17
C VAL A 57 5.20 -5.34 -18.84
N ALA A 58 5.54 -6.62 -18.89
CA ALA A 58 5.65 -7.46 -17.69
C ALA A 58 6.75 -6.96 -16.76
N VAL A 59 6.44 -6.91 -15.46
CA VAL A 59 7.36 -6.53 -14.41
C VAL A 59 7.14 -7.42 -13.18
N THR A 60 8.19 -7.69 -12.44
CA THR A 60 8.09 -8.30 -11.11
C THR A 60 8.40 -7.25 -10.07
N LEU A 61 7.38 -6.90 -9.29
CA LEU A 61 7.50 -6.04 -8.13
C LEU A 61 7.79 -6.86 -6.89
N THR A 62 8.13 -6.21 -5.80
CA THR A 62 8.30 -6.84 -4.50
C THR A 62 7.45 -6.15 -3.44
N GLY A 63 7.19 -6.87 -2.36
CA GLY A 63 6.60 -6.29 -1.16
C GLY A 63 7.10 -7.03 0.07
N VAL A 64 7.12 -6.33 1.20
CA VAL A 64 7.55 -6.88 2.49
C VAL A 64 6.31 -7.17 3.33
N LEU A 65 6.06 -8.46 3.58
CA LEU A 65 4.99 -8.94 4.46
C LEU A 65 5.53 -9.08 5.88
N ARG A 66 4.95 -8.33 6.81
CA ARG A 66 5.26 -8.37 8.24
C ARG A 66 4.08 -8.90 9.02
N PHE A 67 4.36 -9.79 9.96
CA PHE A 67 3.35 -10.43 10.79
C PHE A 67 3.32 -9.86 12.20
N PRO A 68 2.13 -9.73 12.81
CA PRO A 68 1.97 -9.31 14.21
C PRO A 68 2.37 -10.41 15.21
N GLY A 69 2.52 -11.64 14.76
CA GLY A 69 2.81 -12.82 15.57
C GLY A 69 2.78 -14.10 14.74
N TRP A 70 2.70 -15.24 15.40
CA TRP A 70 2.73 -16.55 14.78
C TRP A 70 1.33 -17.11 14.42
N ASN A 71 0.28 -16.33 14.62
CA ASN A 71 -1.10 -16.72 14.30
C ASN A 71 -1.29 -16.91 12.79
N GLU A 72 -2.32 -17.66 12.44
CA GLU A 72 -2.80 -17.92 11.09
C GLU A 72 -4.14 -17.21 10.87
N HIS A 73 -4.59 -17.14 9.62
CA HIS A 73 -5.83 -16.45 9.22
C HIS A 73 -5.87 -14.99 9.68
N LEU A 74 -4.74 -14.31 9.49
CA LEU A 74 -4.58 -12.92 9.90
C LEU A 74 -5.30 -11.97 8.93
N PRO A 75 -5.95 -10.91 9.42
CA PRO A 75 -6.29 -9.79 8.58
C PRO A 75 -5.02 -9.11 8.07
N ALA A 76 -5.09 -8.49 6.90
CA ALA A 76 -3.93 -7.82 6.31
C ALA A 76 -4.28 -6.45 5.75
N VAL A 77 -3.32 -5.53 5.80
CA VAL A 77 -3.39 -4.23 5.12
C VAL A 77 -2.23 -4.12 4.14
N ILE A 78 -2.56 -3.86 2.87
CA ILE A 78 -1.59 -3.49 1.85
C ILE A 78 -1.31 -2.00 2.00
N LEU A 79 -0.04 -1.64 2.21
CA LEU A 79 0.43 -0.26 2.35
C LEU A 79 1.03 0.21 1.02
N LEU A 80 0.47 1.28 0.46
CA LEU A 80 0.81 1.86 -0.84
C LEU A 80 1.54 3.18 -0.64
N HIS A 81 2.78 3.27 -1.11
CA HIS A 81 3.64 4.45 -0.94
C HIS A 81 3.23 5.61 -1.86
N GLY A 82 3.67 6.83 -1.54
CA GLY A 82 3.51 8.04 -2.35
C GLY A 82 4.48 8.12 -3.52
N SER A 83 4.68 9.35 -4.03
CA SER A 83 5.58 9.63 -5.16
C SER A 83 7.06 9.59 -4.78
N GLY A 84 7.40 9.74 -3.50
CA GLY A 84 8.75 9.57 -2.98
C GLY A 84 9.17 8.10 -2.90
N GLU A 85 10.13 7.79 -2.04
CA GLU A 85 10.68 6.44 -1.91
C GLU A 85 9.64 5.40 -1.47
N ALA A 86 9.64 4.23 -2.12
CA ALA A 86 8.78 3.11 -1.77
C ALA A 86 9.02 2.58 -0.35
N THR A 87 10.23 2.72 0.16
CA THR A 87 10.65 2.31 1.51
C THR A 87 10.39 3.36 2.59
N SER A 88 9.45 4.27 2.35
CA SER A 88 9.19 5.42 3.23
C SER A 88 9.03 5.04 4.70
N VAL A 89 9.54 5.92 5.57
CA VAL A 89 9.42 5.80 7.03
C VAL A 89 7.96 5.79 7.47
N THR A 90 7.10 6.54 6.78
CA THR A 90 5.65 6.59 7.04
C THR A 90 5.03 5.19 6.95
N SER A 91 5.25 4.47 5.84
CA SER A 91 4.72 3.11 5.67
C SER A 91 5.27 2.13 6.71
N SER A 92 6.53 2.29 7.14
CA SER A 92 7.15 1.46 8.18
C SER A 92 6.52 1.70 9.56
N ARG A 93 6.18 2.95 9.90
CA ARG A 93 5.51 3.30 11.16
C ARG A 93 4.07 2.80 11.20
N TRP A 94 3.33 2.96 10.11
CA TRP A 94 2.00 2.40 9.99
C TRP A 94 2.02 0.87 10.07
N SER A 95 3.01 0.22 9.45
CA SER A 95 3.21 -1.22 9.58
C SER A 95 3.37 -1.64 11.04
N ALA A 96 4.22 -0.95 11.81
CA ALA A 96 4.43 -1.25 13.22
C ALA A 96 3.14 -1.02 14.06
N LEU A 97 2.38 0.05 13.77
CA LEU A 97 1.13 0.38 14.47
C LEU A 97 0.07 -0.71 14.22
N LEU A 98 -0.12 -1.11 12.95
CA LEU A 98 -1.11 -2.11 12.56
C LEU A 98 -0.73 -3.52 13.06
N ASN A 99 0.57 -3.87 13.04
CA ASN A 99 1.02 -5.11 13.66
C ASN A 99 0.74 -5.13 15.16
N GLY A 100 0.83 -3.99 15.85
CA GLY A 100 0.44 -3.87 17.26
C GLY A 100 -1.05 -4.14 17.52
N MET A 101 -1.89 -4.10 16.49
CA MET A 101 -3.32 -4.44 16.53
C MET A 101 -3.63 -5.89 16.12
N GLY A 102 -2.63 -6.70 15.80
CA GLY A 102 -2.85 -8.07 15.30
C GLY A 102 -3.09 -8.16 13.79
N ILE A 103 -2.81 -7.10 13.03
CA ILE A 103 -3.01 -7.02 11.58
C ILE A 103 -1.66 -7.24 10.88
N ALA A 104 -1.57 -8.17 9.92
CA ALA A 104 -0.42 -8.30 9.04
C ALA A 104 -0.34 -7.10 8.08
N THR A 105 0.86 -6.70 7.67
CA THR A 105 1.04 -5.59 6.75
C THR A 105 1.90 -5.97 5.58
N PHE A 106 1.50 -5.57 4.39
CA PHE A 106 2.25 -5.77 3.16
C PHE A 106 2.63 -4.44 2.54
N ARG A 107 3.89 -4.06 2.65
CA ARG A 107 4.41 -2.83 2.04
C ARG A 107 4.80 -3.13 0.61
N LEU A 108 3.97 -2.71 -0.34
CA LEU A 108 4.20 -2.90 -1.78
C LEU A 108 5.21 -1.86 -2.27
N ASP A 109 6.20 -2.30 -3.04
CA ASP A 109 7.10 -1.45 -3.80
C ASP A 109 6.71 -1.47 -5.29
N SER A 110 6.05 -0.42 -5.74
CA SER A 110 5.66 -0.24 -7.14
C SER A 110 6.78 0.32 -8.03
N PHE A 111 7.94 0.68 -7.46
CA PHE A 111 9.01 1.38 -8.16
C PHE A 111 10.22 0.50 -8.46
N GLY A 112 10.75 -0.19 -7.46
CA GLY A 112 12.04 -0.90 -7.56
C GLY A 112 12.10 -1.91 -8.72
N GLY A 113 11.05 -2.69 -8.93
CA GLY A 113 10.96 -3.63 -10.05
C GLY A 113 10.96 -2.96 -11.44
N ARG A 114 10.69 -1.65 -11.50
CA ARG A 114 10.72 -0.81 -12.71
C ARG A 114 12.01 0.00 -12.85
N GLY A 115 12.95 -0.15 -11.92
CA GLY A 115 14.17 0.65 -11.88
C GLY A 115 13.92 2.14 -11.57
N ILE A 116 12.84 2.44 -10.85
CA ILE A 116 12.45 3.77 -10.42
C ILE A 116 12.74 3.89 -8.91
N GLU A 117 13.33 4.99 -8.49
CA GLU A 117 13.57 5.30 -7.08
C GLU A 117 12.44 6.19 -6.53
N GLU A 118 12.06 7.22 -7.29
CA GLU A 118 11.00 8.17 -6.97
C GLU A 118 10.38 8.75 -8.26
N VAL A 119 9.21 9.37 -8.12
CA VAL A 119 8.55 10.14 -9.19
C VAL A 119 8.07 11.52 -8.67
N GLU A 120 8.48 11.93 -7.49
CA GLU A 120 8.06 13.19 -6.88
C GLU A 120 8.50 14.40 -7.70
N THR A 121 9.70 14.33 -8.28
CA THR A 121 10.27 15.39 -9.11
C THR A 121 9.85 15.31 -10.58
N ASP A 122 9.41 14.13 -11.04
CA ASP A 122 8.91 13.90 -12.40
C ASP A 122 7.85 12.78 -12.38
N GLN A 123 6.59 13.18 -12.23
CA GLN A 123 5.45 12.26 -12.17
C GLN A 123 5.19 11.52 -13.50
N SER A 124 5.75 12.00 -14.61
CA SER A 124 5.58 11.37 -15.93
C SER A 124 6.33 10.05 -16.09
N ARG A 125 7.31 9.78 -15.23
CA ARG A 125 8.13 8.55 -15.27
C ARG A 125 7.33 7.26 -15.09
N LEU A 126 6.17 7.34 -14.44
CA LEU A 126 5.27 6.21 -14.28
C LEU A 126 3.82 6.69 -14.23
N SER A 127 2.96 6.09 -15.07
CA SER A 127 1.51 6.31 -14.94
C SER A 127 1.06 6.13 -13.49
N PHE A 128 0.26 7.07 -12.96
CA PHE A 128 -0.27 6.91 -11.60
C PHE A 128 -1.28 5.76 -11.51
N LEU A 129 -1.90 5.35 -12.63
CA LEU A 129 -2.76 4.19 -12.73
C LEU A 129 -2.00 2.85 -12.59
N ALA A 130 -0.68 2.86 -12.74
CA ALA A 130 0.14 1.67 -12.53
C ALA A 130 -0.01 1.13 -11.10
N GLN A 131 -0.05 1.99 -10.07
CA GLN A 131 -0.26 1.55 -8.69
C GLN A 131 -1.68 0.98 -8.46
N PHE A 132 -2.69 1.36 -9.26
CA PHE A 132 -4.02 0.76 -9.17
C PHE A 132 -3.96 -0.72 -9.61
N TYR A 133 -3.31 -0.98 -10.72
CA TYR A 133 -3.09 -2.35 -11.21
C TYR A 133 -2.25 -3.16 -10.22
N ASP A 134 -1.13 -2.61 -9.75
CA ASP A 134 -0.23 -3.24 -8.77
C ASP A 134 -0.97 -3.61 -7.48
N THR A 135 -1.91 -2.77 -7.04
CA THR A 135 -2.72 -3.02 -5.85
C THR A 135 -3.56 -4.30 -5.99
N TYR A 136 -4.23 -4.50 -7.13
CA TYR A 136 -4.97 -5.73 -7.38
C TYR A 136 -4.06 -6.96 -7.44
N ARG A 137 -2.87 -6.83 -8.01
CA ARG A 137 -1.88 -7.93 -8.02
C ARG A 137 -1.38 -8.26 -6.62
N ALA A 138 -1.19 -7.25 -5.77
CA ALA A 138 -0.83 -7.47 -4.37
C ALA A 138 -1.95 -8.18 -3.58
N VAL A 139 -3.21 -7.85 -3.85
CA VAL A 139 -4.37 -8.59 -3.29
C VAL A 139 -4.32 -10.06 -3.69
N ASP A 140 -4.05 -10.39 -4.96
CA ASP A 140 -3.93 -11.77 -5.44
C ASP A 140 -2.83 -12.55 -4.71
N VAL A 141 -1.68 -11.92 -4.49
CA VAL A 141 -0.54 -12.53 -3.78
C VAL A 141 -0.91 -12.83 -2.33
N LEU A 142 -1.47 -11.85 -1.62
CA LEU A 142 -1.88 -12.02 -0.23
C LEU A 142 -3.02 -13.02 -0.06
N ALA A 143 -4.00 -13.02 -0.97
CA ALA A 143 -5.11 -13.96 -0.94
C ALA A 143 -4.67 -15.43 -1.12
N GLY A 144 -3.50 -15.65 -1.73
CA GLY A 144 -2.87 -16.96 -1.84
C GLY A 144 -1.94 -17.33 -0.68
N HIS A 145 -1.69 -16.42 0.26
CA HIS A 145 -0.74 -16.65 1.35
C HIS A 145 -1.38 -17.46 2.49
N PRO A 146 -0.76 -18.58 2.97
CA PRO A 146 -1.40 -19.51 3.90
C PRO A 146 -1.77 -18.90 5.27
N ARG A 147 -1.14 -17.81 5.66
CA ARG A 147 -1.37 -17.16 6.96
C ARG A 147 -2.32 -15.96 6.88
N ILE A 148 -2.75 -15.55 5.70
CA ILE A 148 -3.64 -14.41 5.51
C ILE A 148 -5.09 -14.90 5.30
N ASP A 149 -6.03 -14.22 5.92
CA ASP A 149 -7.46 -14.40 5.66
C ASP A 149 -7.85 -13.60 4.41
N PRO A 150 -8.18 -14.26 3.29
CA PRO A 150 -8.48 -13.58 2.04
C PRO A 150 -9.75 -12.71 2.11
N SER A 151 -10.64 -12.92 3.08
CA SER A 151 -11.83 -12.09 3.28
C SER A 151 -11.55 -10.82 4.07
N ARG A 152 -10.36 -10.67 4.67
CA ARG A 152 -9.97 -9.55 5.52
C ARG A 152 -8.69 -8.84 5.02
N ILE A 153 -8.68 -8.49 3.73
CA ILE A 153 -7.59 -7.71 3.11
C ILE A 153 -8.10 -6.31 2.83
N ALA A 154 -7.50 -5.29 3.45
CA ALA A 154 -7.76 -3.88 3.17
C ALA A 154 -6.57 -3.23 2.46
N VAL A 155 -6.82 -2.09 1.82
CA VAL A 155 -5.78 -1.26 1.21
C VAL A 155 -5.69 0.07 1.93
N MET A 156 -4.46 0.56 2.13
CA MET A 156 -4.19 1.84 2.74
C MET A 156 -3.05 2.52 1.98
N GLY A 157 -3.24 3.76 1.58
CA GLY A 157 -2.26 4.45 0.77
C GLY A 157 -2.02 5.89 1.20
N PHE A 158 -0.90 6.45 0.71
CA PHE A 158 -0.44 7.79 1.01
C PHE A 158 -0.18 8.55 -0.30
N SER A 159 -0.72 9.79 -0.45
CA SER A 159 -0.52 10.62 -1.64
C SER A 159 -0.88 9.86 -2.93
N ARG A 160 0.04 9.62 -3.83
CA ARG A 160 -0.13 8.81 -5.04
C ARG A 160 -0.73 7.42 -4.71
N GLY A 161 -0.20 6.74 -3.69
CA GLY A 161 -0.73 5.45 -3.22
C GLY A 161 -2.12 5.56 -2.61
N ALA A 162 -2.48 6.73 -2.06
CA ALA A 162 -3.82 6.99 -1.56
C ALA A 162 -4.84 7.08 -2.70
N SER A 163 -4.46 7.64 -3.84
CA SER A 163 -5.31 7.61 -5.04
C SER A 163 -5.53 6.17 -5.51
N ALA A 164 -4.51 5.31 -5.45
CA ALA A 164 -4.67 3.89 -5.73
C ALA A 164 -5.61 3.22 -4.70
N ALA A 165 -5.43 3.48 -3.40
CA ALA A 165 -6.32 2.94 -2.37
C ALA A 165 -7.78 3.39 -2.58
N LEU A 166 -8.01 4.65 -2.94
CA LEU A 166 -9.35 5.21 -3.15
C LEU A 166 -10.02 4.63 -4.41
N TYR A 167 -9.39 4.75 -5.56
CA TYR A 167 -10.02 4.42 -6.84
C TYR A 167 -10.05 2.91 -7.18
N THR A 168 -9.28 2.07 -6.47
CA THR A 168 -9.47 0.62 -6.54
C THR A 168 -10.81 0.16 -5.93
N SER A 169 -11.58 1.06 -5.32
CA SER A 169 -12.97 0.82 -4.93
C SER A 169 -13.95 0.79 -6.11
N MET A 170 -13.60 1.40 -7.26
CA MET A 170 -14.48 1.48 -8.44
C MET A 170 -14.78 0.08 -9.00
N ARG A 171 -16.09 -0.24 -9.15
CA ARG A 171 -16.54 -1.56 -9.68
C ARG A 171 -16.00 -1.84 -11.08
N ARG A 172 -15.90 -0.82 -11.93
CA ARG A 172 -15.31 -0.95 -13.27
C ARG A 172 -13.87 -1.48 -13.20
N PHE A 173 -13.02 -0.92 -12.35
CA PHE A 173 -11.64 -1.37 -12.22
C PHE A 173 -11.55 -2.72 -11.52
N GLN A 174 -12.44 -3.00 -10.57
CA GLN A 174 -12.54 -4.34 -9.97
C GLN A 174 -12.97 -5.40 -10.99
N THR A 175 -13.87 -5.07 -11.92
CA THR A 175 -14.29 -5.98 -12.99
C THR A 175 -13.13 -6.27 -13.95
N LEU A 176 -12.32 -5.27 -14.27
CA LEU A 176 -11.19 -5.42 -15.20
C LEU A 176 -9.99 -6.15 -14.56
N TYR A 177 -9.69 -5.86 -13.29
CA TYR A 177 -8.41 -6.20 -12.66
C TYR A 177 -8.53 -6.85 -11.28
N GLY A 178 -9.70 -6.85 -10.69
CA GLY A 178 -9.92 -7.32 -9.32
C GLY A 178 -9.51 -8.77 -9.14
N SER A 179 -9.14 -9.11 -7.92
CA SER A 179 -8.83 -10.47 -7.55
C SER A 179 -10.06 -11.36 -7.61
N THR A 180 -9.94 -12.52 -8.24
CA THR A 180 -10.98 -13.57 -8.18
C THR A 180 -10.94 -14.35 -6.87
N LYS A 181 -9.90 -14.15 -6.05
CA LYS A 181 -9.65 -14.90 -4.81
C LYS A 181 -10.13 -14.15 -3.56
N ALA A 182 -10.15 -12.81 -3.61
CA ALA A 182 -10.45 -11.98 -2.46
C ALA A 182 -11.03 -10.63 -2.87
N PRO A 183 -12.10 -10.14 -2.21
CA PRO A 183 -12.49 -8.73 -2.29
C PRO A 183 -11.51 -7.86 -1.50
N ILE A 184 -11.50 -6.55 -1.78
CA ILE A 184 -10.89 -5.58 -0.88
C ILE A 184 -11.93 -5.23 0.19
N ALA A 185 -11.61 -5.49 1.47
CA ALA A 185 -12.53 -5.35 2.59
C ALA A 185 -12.74 -3.89 3.03
N ALA A 186 -11.76 -3.01 2.80
CA ALA A 186 -11.85 -1.58 3.11
C ALA A 186 -10.78 -0.78 2.36
N HIS A 187 -11.06 0.52 2.17
CA HIS A 187 -10.18 1.47 1.52
C HIS A 187 -9.85 2.62 2.49
N VAL A 188 -8.56 2.81 2.77
CA VAL A 188 -8.04 3.90 3.63
C VAL A 188 -7.12 4.77 2.79
N SER A 189 -7.39 6.06 2.72
CA SER A 189 -6.74 6.98 1.81
C SER A 189 -6.25 8.21 2.56
N PHE A 190 -4.95 8.51 2.48
CA PHE A 190 -4.35 9.67 3.10
C PHE A 190 -3.93 10.68 2.03
N TYR A 191 -4.60 11.81 2.01
CA TYR A 191 -4.34 12.94 1.09
C TYR A 191 -4.19 12.51 -0.38
N PRO A 192 -5.20 11.84 -0.97
CA PRO A 192 -5.18 11.46 -2.39
C PRO A 192 -5.34 12.65 -3.33
N ALA A 193 -5.05 12.47 -4.62
CA ALA A 193 -5.47 13.39 -5.67
C ALA A 193 -6.86 12.99 -6.17
N CYS A 194 -7.87 13.87 -6.00
CA CYS A 194 -9.25 13.64 -6.45
C CYS A 194 -9.67 14.56 -7.62
N ASN A 195 -8.71 15.11 -8.34
CA ASN A 195 -8.93 16.05 -9.45
C ASN A 195 -8.99 15.35 -10.82
N ILE A 196 -9.41 14.08 -10.84
CA ILE A 196 -9.70 13.31 -12.05
C ILE A 196 -11.12 12.79 -11.93
N GLN A 197 -11.93 13.08 -12.93
CA GLN A 197 -13.25 12.50 -13.08
C GLN A 197 -13.17 11.26 -13.98
N PHE A 198 -13.31 10.08 -13.39
CA PHE A 198 -13.35 8.82 -14.12
C PHE A 198 -14.77 8.48 -14.58
N ILE A 199 -14.88 7.77 -15.70
CA ILE A 199 -16.17 7.21 -16.14
C ILE A 199 -16.64 6.19 -15.09
N GLY A 200 -17.85 6.41 -14.55
CA GLY A 200 -18.43 5.54 -13.54
C GLY A 200 -17.83 5.69 -12.14
N GLU A 201 -17.18 6.81 -11.82
CA GLU A 201 -16.48 7.02 -10.55
C GLU A 201 -17.34 6.89 -9.29
N LEU A 202 -18.66 7.03 -9.41
CA LEU A 202 -19.58 6.88 -8.30
C LEU A 202 -20.11 5.44 -8.13
N ASP A 203 -19.85 4.55 -9.08
CA ASP A 203 -20.15 3.12 -8.95
C ASP A 203 -18.97 2.40 -8.29
N VAL A 204 -18.96 2.41 -6.97
CA VAL A 204 -17.94 1.77 -6.15
C VAL A 204 -18.48 0.52 -5.45
N ALA A 205 -17.59 -0.37 -5.03
CA ALA A 205 -17.92 -1.53 -4.21
C ALA A 205 -18.58 -1.11 -2.88
N ASP A 206 -19.19 -2.08 -2.19
CA ASP A 206 -19.84 -1.81 -0.90
C ASP A 206 -18.85 -1.79 0.28
N ALA A 207 -17.54 -1.94 -0.01
CA ALA A 207 -16.47 -1.80 0.98
C ALA A 207 -16.37 -0.36 1.49
N PRO A 208 -16.25 -0.13 2.81
CA PRO A 208 -16.20 1.20 3.37
C PRO A 208 -14.93 1.96 2.98
N ILE A 209 -15.07 3.27 2.76
CA ILE A 209 -13.99 4.19 2.37
C ILE A 209 -13.76 5.21 3.48
N ARG A 210 -12.52 5.38 3.90
CA ARG A 210 -12.10 6.44 4.84
C ARG A 210 -10.96 7.23 4.23
N GLU A 211 -11.18 8.52 4.12
CA GLU A 211 -10.23 9.48 3.57
C GLU A 211 -9.84 10.48 4.66
N PHE A 212 -8.52 10.77 4.75
CA PHE A 212 -7.92 11.65 5.74
C PHE A 212 -7.07 12.71 5.04
N HIS A 213 -7.38 14.01 5.25
CA HIS A 213 -6.74 15.09 4.51
C HIS A 213 -6.35 16.26 5.41
N GLY A 214 -5.24 16.90 5.09
CA GLY A 214 -4.90 18.20 5.66
C GLY A 214 -5.66 19.32 4.95
N ALA A 215 -6.35 20.19 5.68
CA ALA A 215 -7.11 21.29 5.07
C ALA A 215 -6.21 22.37 4.41
N ALA A 216 -4.91 22.41 4.77
CA ALA A 216 -3.92 23.29 4.16
C ALA A 216 -3.01 22.59 3.14
N ASP A 217 -3.40 21.40 2.68
CA ASP A 217 -2.66 20.63 1.67
C ASP A 217 -2.68 21.38 0.33
N ASP A 218 -1.50 21.76 -0.15
CA ASP A 218 -1.27 22.42 -1.42
C ASP A 218 -0.56 21.51 -2.45
N THR A 219 -0.44 20.22 -2.16
CA THR A 219 0.04 19.19 -3.10
C THR A 219 -1.15 18.52 -3.80
N THR A 220 -2.11 18.04 -3.00
CA THR A 220 -3.37 17.45 -3.42
C THR A 220 -4.48 18.17 -2.67
N LEU A 221 -5.28 18.98 -3.37
CA LEU A 221 -6.24 19.86 -2.70
C LEU A 221 -7.36 19.10 -2.02
N ALA A 222 -7.56 19.31 -0.72
CA ALA A 222 -8.65 18.72 0.08
C ALA A 222 -10.04 19.00 -0.53
N THR A 223 -10.23 20.16 -1.17
CA THR A 223 -11.51 20.54 -1.78
C THR A 223 -11.99 19.57 -2.84
N THR A 224 -11.10 19.05 -3.69
CA THR A 224 -11.46 18.09 -4.74
C THR A 224 -11.89 16.75 -4.17
N CYS A 225 -11.26 16.30 -3.10
CA CYS A 225 -11.64 15.06 -2.41
C CYS A 225 -12.94 15.23 -1.60
N ARG A 226 -13.13 16.38 -0.97
CA ARG A 226 -14.40 16.70 -0.26
C ARG A 226 -15.58 16.55 -1.20
N ASP A 227 -15.49 17.16 -2.40
CA ASP A 227 -16.54 17.09 -3.40
C ASP A 227 -16.80 15.66 -3.90
N TYR A 228 -15.72 14.89 -4.14
CA TYR A 228 -15.82 13.50 -4.59
C TYR A 228 -16.43 12.60 -3.51
N ILE A 229 -15.95 12.65 -2.28
CA ILE A 229 -16.46 11.82 -1.18
C ILE A 229 -17.91 12.21 -0.84
N ALA A 230 -18.28 13.51 -0.88
CA ALA A 230 -19.65 13.94 -0.68
C ALA A 230 -20.60 13.36 -1.76
N ARG A 231 -20.16 13.33 -3.02
CA ARG A 231 -20.94 12.70 -4.12
C ARG A 231 -21.07 11.19 -3.93
N LEU A 232 -20.03 10.48 -3.48
CA LEU A 232 -20.11 9.06 -3.13
C LEU A 232 -21.09 8.82 -1.99
N ALA A 233 -20.99 9.58 -0.90
CA ALA A 233 -21.91 9.45 0.24
C ALA A 233 -23.37 9.72 -0.15
N ALA A 234 -23.61 10.67 -1.06
CA ALA A 234 -24.95 10.95 -1.58
C ALA A 234 -25.57 9.79 -2.38
N THR A 235 -24.75 8.83 -2.88
CA THR A 235 -25.25 7.59 -3.49
C THR A 235 -25.55 6.48 -2.47
N GLY A 236 -25.42 6.76 -1.17
CA GLY A 236 -25.62 5.79 -0.10
C GLY A 236 -24.41 4.91 0.21
N LYS A 237 -23.24 5.22 -0.34
CA LYS A 237 -21.99 4.49 -0.03
C LYS A 237 -21.42 4.94 1.31
N ASP A 238 -20.82 4.00 2.04
CA ASP A 238 -20.09 4.30 3.30
C ASP A 238 -18.71 4.91 2.97
N ALA A 239 -18.72 6.18 2.59
CA ALA A 239 -17.56 6.98 2.26
C ALA A 239 -17.51 8.22 3.15
N VAL A 240 -16.43 8.36 3.91
CA VAL A 240 -16.25 9.44 4.89
C VAL A 240 -14.87 10.07 4.72
N MET A 241 -14.86 11.41 4.64
CA MET A 241 -13.64 12.22 4.69
C MET A 241 -13.49 12.87 6.06
N THR A 242 -12.28 12.87 6.58
CA THR A 242 -11.90 13.62 7.78
C THR A 242 -10.83 14.64 7.43
N GLU A 243 -11.14 15.91 7.62
CA GLU A 243 -10.19 17.00 7.38
C GLU A 243 -9.58 17.49 8.68
N TYR A 244 -8.28 17.81 8.62
CA TYR A 244 -7.49 18.33 9.74
C TYR A 244 -7.11 19.79 9.49
N PRO A 245 -7.69 20.75 10.24
CA PRO A 245 -7.40 22.17 10.06
C PRO A 245 -5.91 22.49 10.19
N GLY A 246 -5.36 23.23 9.22
CA GLY A 246 -3.96 23.67 9.22
C GLY A 246 -2.93 22.60 8.89
N ALA A 247 -3.31 21.33 8.81
CA ALA A 247 -2.39 20.27 8.41
C ALA A 247 -2.09 20.32 6.91
N HIS A 248 -0.82 20.09 6.55
CA HIS A 248 -0.33 20.03 5.17
C HIS A 248 -0.21 18.60 4.65
N HIS A 249 0.28 18.47 3.41
CA HIS A 249 0.59 17.16 2.81
C HIS A 249 1.57 16.37 3.68
N GLY A 250 1.36 15.06 3.84
CA GLY A 250 2.24 14.23 4.66
C GLY A 250 2.16 14.52 6.16
N PHE A 251 1.03 15.05 6.67
CA PHE A 251 0.87 15.44 8.07
C PHE A 251 1.12 14.30 9.08
N ASP A 252 0.99 13.06 8.67
CA ASP A 252 1.24 11.86 9.50
C ASP A 252 2.69 11.36 9.46
N ASN A 253 3.53 11.95 8.61
CA ASN A 253 4.94 11.62 8.50
C ASN A 253 5.78 12.39 9.54
N ARG A 254 6.16 11.73 10.64
CA ARG A 254 6.95 12.35 11.72
C ARG A 254 8.32 12.90 11.30
N ASP A 255 8.84 12.44 10.16
CA ASP A 255 10.14 12.87 9.66
C ASP A 255 10.02 14.02 8.65
N ALA A 256 8.79 14.31 8.20
CA ALA A 256 8.53 15.48 7.36
C ALA A 256 8.71 16.76 8.19
N ARG A 257 9.81 17.46 7.92
CA ARG A 257 9.98 18.82 8.47
C ARG A 257 9.02 19.76 7.76
N PRO A 258 8.30 20.61 8.51
CA PRO A 258 7.46 21.62 7.87
C PRO A 258 8.26 22.50 6.91
N GLY A 259 7.83 22.59 5.67
CA GLY A 259 8.51 23.41 4.67
C GLY A 259 8.10 23.11 3.23
N LEU A 260 8.59 23.96 2.34
CA LEU A 260 8.39 23.83 0.90
C LEU A 260 9.37 22.81 0.32
N VAL A 261 8.85 21.84 -0.43
CA VAL A 261 9.63 20.95 -1.30
C VAL A 261 9.59 21.56 -2.70
N GLU A 262 10.60 22.35 -3.06
CA GLU A 262 10.59 23.23 -4.24
C GLU A 262 10.37 22.50 -5.56
N ASN A 263 10.93 21.29 -5.71
CA ASN A 263 10.90 20.52 -6.96
C ASN A 263 9.77 19.47 -7.01
N ALA A 264 8.90 19.40 -6.00
CA ALA A 264 7.78 18.49 -6.02
C ALA A 264 6.81 18.87 -7.14
N GLN A 265 6.63 17.98 -8.11
CA GLN A 265 5.73 18.21 -9.24
C GLN A 265 4.30 17.81 -8.86
N THR A 266 3.35 18.68 -9.07
CA THR A 266 1.94 18.46 -8.73
C THR A 266 0.99 18.92 -9.81
N SER A 267 -0.09 18.14 -10.01
CA SER A 267 -1.20 18.49 -10.90
C SER A 267 -2.37 19.16 -10.17
N ARG A 268 -2.13 19.78 -9.01
CA ARG A 268 -3.19 20.35 -8.13
C ARG A 268 -4.13 21.33 -8.81
N ASN A 269 -3.63 22.08 -9.81
CA ASN A 269 -4.42 23.08 -10.54
C ASN A 269 -5.05 22.48 -11.81
N CYS A 270 -4.75 21.23 -12.17
CA CYS A 270 -5.29 20.59 -13.35
C CYS A 270 -6.65 19.95 -13.04
N GLN A 271 -7.66 20.28 -13.81
CA GLN A 271 -8.90 19.51 -13.83
C GLN A 271 -8.81 18.47 -14.95
N ARG A 272 -9.01 17.21 -14.61
CA ARG A 272 -8.82 16.10 -15.53
C ARG A 272 -10.08 15.25 -15.62
N ARG A 273 -10.36 14.70 -16.78
CA ARG A 273 -11.46 13.74 -16.97
C ARG A 273 -11.04 12.61 -17.87
N GLU A 274 -11.65 11.47 -17.64
CA GLU A 274 -11.54 10.35 -18.56
C GLU A 274 -12.55 10.53 -19.72
N GLU A 275 -12.06 10.39 -20.94
CA GLU A 275 -12.87 10.39 -22.16
C GLU A 275 -12.21 9.46 -23.18
N ASP A 276 -12.96 8.53 -23.77
CA ASP A 276 -12.51 7.58 -24.80
C ASP A 276 -11.23 6.81 -24.43
N GLY A 277 -11.08 6.43 -23.14
CA GLY A 277 -9.92 5.69 -22.64
C GLY A 277 -8.66 6.54 -22.51
N LYS A 278 -8.80 7.84 -22.42
CA LYS A 278 -7.71 8.80 -22.19
C LYS A 278 -8.05 9.71 -21.00
N ILE A 279 -7.02 10.19 -20.35
CA ILE A 279 -7.17 11.29 -19.37
C ILE A 279 -6.95 12.60 -20.12
N LEU A 280 -7.97 13.43 -20.17
CA LEU A 280 -7.90 14.74 -20.81
C LEU A 280 -7.73 15.85 -19.74
N ASN A 281 -6.97 16.87 -20.08
CA ASN A 281 -7.01 18.14 -19.40
C ASN A 281 -8.31 18.88 -19.81
N VAL A 282 -9.17 19.17 -18.83
CA VAL A 282 -10.50 19.76 -19.10
C VAL A 282 -10.40 21.15 -19.74
N GLU A 283 -9.38 21.93 -19.37
CA GLU A 283 -9.19 23.28 -19.90
C GLU A 283 -8.79 23.30 -21.38
N THR A 284 -7.92 22.38 -21.76
CA THR A 284 -7.39 22.33 -23.15
C THR A 284 -8.16 21.37 -24.07
N GLY A 285 -8.89 20.42 -23.48
CA GLY A 285 -9.53 19.31 -24.20
C GLY A 285 -8.54 18.32 -24.85
N LYS A 286 -7.25 18.43 -24.52
CA LYS A 286 -6.17 17.55 -25.04
C LYS A 286 -5.83 16.47 -24.02
N PRO A 287 -5.17 15.37 -24.42
CA PRO A 287 -4.58 14.42 -23.48
C PRO A 287 -3.71 15.15 -22.45
N PHE A 288 -3.93 14.85 -21.18
CA PHE A 288 -3.17 15.45 -20.08
C PHE A 288 -1.69 15.06 -20.17
N SER A 289 -0.83 16.04 -19.93
CA SER A 289 0.62 15.88 -19.80
C SER A 289 1.11 16.61 -18.55
N TYR A 290 2.18 16.11 -17.96
CA TYR A 290 2.87 16.84 -16.88
C TYR A 290 3.63 18.09 -17.40
N ASP A 291 3.60 18.36 -18.70
CA ASP A 291 4.07 19.63 -19.33
C ASP A 291 2.95 20.67 -19.45
N ASP A 292 1.71 20.33 -19.08
CA ASP A 292 0.57 21.25 -19.14
C ASP A 292 0.78 22.47 -18.21
N ALA A 293 0.31 23.63 -18.63
CA ALA A 293 0.45 24.87 -17.87
C ALA A 293 -0.19 24.86 -16.47
N CYS A 294 -1.15 23.95 -16.22
CA CYS A 294 -1.76 23.76 -14.92
C CYS A 294 -0.89 22.99 -13.92
N VAL A 295 0.16 22.30 -14.40
CA VAL A 295 1.13 21.60 -13.53
C VAL A 295 1.97 22.62 -12.78
N ALA A 296 2.14 22.41 -11.50
CA ALA A 296 2.90 23.29 -10.63
C ALA A 296 4.11 22.58 -10.02
N LEU A 297 5.13 23.33 -9.70
CA LEU A 297 6.25 22.90 -8.86
C LEU A 297 6.11 23.50 -7.46
N GLY A 298 6.64 22.78 -6.50
CA GLY A 298 6.64 23.19 -5.10
C GLY A 298 5.34 22.82 -4.38
N SER A 299 5.50 22.18 -3.24
CA SER A 299 4.40 21.86 -2.34
C SER A 299 4.86 21.91 -0.89
N THR A 300 3.96 22.27 0.01
CA THR A 300 4.24 22.35 1.44
C THR A 300 3.96 21.00 2.09
N VAL A 301 4.96 20.42 2.74
CA VAL A 301 4.82 19.21 3.54
C VAL A 301 5.07 19.52 5.00
N GLY A 302 4.59 18.71 5.91
CA GLY A 302 4.94 18.90 7.31
C GLY A 302 4.16 18.00 8.27
N TYR A 303 4.87 17.48 9.27
CA TYR A 303 4.25 16.73 10.35
C TYR A 303 3.36 17.60 11.22
N ASP A 304 2.11 17.17 11.41
CA ASP A 304 1.20 17.71 12.40
C ASP A 304 0.87 16.64 13.43
N LYS A 305 1.35 16.81 14.65
CA LYS A 305 1.19 15.83 15.71
C LYS A 305 -0.28 15.56 16.05
N VAL A 306 -1.08 16.61 16.14
CA VAL A 306 -2.50 16.50 16.54
C VAL A 306 -3.31 15.78 15.47
N ALA A 307 -3.13 16.18 14.21
CA ALA A 307 -3.76 15.54 13.06
C ALA A 307 -3.32 14.07 12.93
N ALA A 308 -2.03 13.78 13.05
CA ALA A 308 -1.48 12.44 12.96
C ALA A 308 -2.01 11.50 14.04
N GLU A 309 -2.04 11.95 15.31
CA GLU A 309 -2.56 11.14 16.42
C GLU A 309 -4.07 10.90 16.27
N ALA A 310 -4.83 11.91 15.84
CA ALA A 310 -6.27 11.77 15.58
C ALA A 310 -6.54 10.80 14.42
N ALA A 311 -5.80 10.91 13.30
CA ALA A 311 -5.91 9.99 12.18
C ALA A 311 -5.56 8.55 12.56
N GLN A 312 -4.47 8.34 13.33
CA GLN A 312 -4.10 7.02 13.83
C GLN A 312 -5.20 6.41 14.70
N ALA A 313 -5.81 7.19 15.59
CA ALA A 313 -6.93 6.73 16.42
C ALA A 313 -8.16 6.37 15.58
N ALA A 314 -8.46 7.16 14.54
CA ALA A 314 -9.58 6.92 13.63
C ALA A 314 -9.37 5.63 12.81
N VAL A 315 -8.19 5.44 12.21
CA VAL A 315 -7.84 4.23 11.45
C VAL A 315 -7.89 2.99 12.33
N LYS A 316 -7.38 3.07 13.56
CA LYS A 316 -7.43 1.95 14.51
C LYS A 316 -8.86 1.50 14.79
N ARG A 317 -9.75 2.44 15.12
CA ARG A 317 -11.17 2.11 15.36
C ARG A 317 -11.81 1.51 14.12
N PHE A 318 -11.62 2.16 12.97
CA PHE A 318 -12.19 1.73 11.71
C PHE A 318 -11.76 0.31 11.32
N LEU A 319 -10.46 0.01 11.35
CA LEU A 319 -9.96 -1.32 10.98
C LEU A 319 -10.32 -2.39 12.03
N ALA A 320 -10.44 -2.01 13.33
CA ALA A 320 -10.94 -2.93 14.34
C ALA A 320 -12.39 -3.35 14.07
N GLU A 321 -13.23 -2.41 13.65
CA GLU A 321 -14.63 -2.68 13.25
C GLU A 321 -14.69 -3.54 11.99
N VAL A 322 -13.97 -3.16 10.92
CA VAL A 322 -13.97 -3.88 9.63
C VAL A 322 -13.47 -5.32 9.76
N PHE A 323 -12.44 -5.53 10.57
CA PHE A 323 -11.82 -6.85 10.73
C PHE A 323 -12.35 -7.64 11.93
N HIS A 324 -13.33 -7.08 12.66
CA HIS A 324 -13.89 -7.70 13.88
C HIS A 324 -12.79 -8.08 14.88
N LEU A 325 -11.88 -7.15 15.17
CA LEU A 325 -10.81 -7.35 16.15
C LEU A 325 -11.35 -7.16 17.56
N ASN A 326 -10.97 -8.06 18.48
CA ASN A 326 -11.34 -8.02 19.90
C ASN A 326 -10.48 -7.03 20.68
#